data_e10fdb3ddb72e9dcf3aa691e5fc9d836
#
_entry.id   e10fdb3ddb72e9dcf3aa691e5fc9d836
#
_cell.length_a   1.000
_cell.length_b   1.000
_cell.length_c   1.000
_cell.angle_alpha   90.00
_cell.angle_beta   90.00
_cell.angle_gamma   90.00
#
_symmetry.space_group_name_H-M   'P 1'
#
loop_
_entity.id
_entity.type
_entity.pdbx_description
1 polymer ?
#
loop_
_entity_poly.entity_id
_entity_poly.type
_entity_poly.pdbx_seq_one_letter_code
_entity_poly.pdbx_strand_id
1 'polypeptide(L)'
;MNKPKAMPVSFEEIPMALKMVPRWVLWDYVEIVDNDGKKWKKLPVQPDGRAAKSNDPKTWTDFLTAQNAYQSGRFDGVGFVFDGSDGLVGIDLDDCIDPDTGDFTRPDSEAIARSLEGYMEVSPSGTGVKIFTRADLGYAHVDHEKGLEVYPKGRYFTVTGRKVSGDIPNGLQDLSGLVPERTVKRSGDDFADYRAPLEEYDLARVESEVLPHFDPECGYSDWITVGMALHHQFNGDVEALELWDRWSDNDGKCGSYSPGLCDRKWDTFSKGGGATLRSLIYKVNTAKKLEALERGEIILDPAPMSHARQFLDSLYTTEEGYRLVHYADDWYVYKGTHYEQIEDSTIRSAAYKFLDQCKKTDRRNNVIPFAPTPPTVSAAMDATKALVHLRNTPNTKPPVWLSGYENGRPEAGKLISLENGLFHLEEGVLLPHSLGFFTQNSLPFAYSPEASCPVWESFLSQLWEGDEESVQCLQEIFGYILSGDTRQQKFFNLIGPRRSGKGTINKVLVALLGQHNTVAPELGELCDTFGLQPWLGKLLASFTAARAPDRNRNAVVSQLLRRPGS
;
A
#
# COMPACT_ATOMS: atom_id res chain seq x y z
N MET A 1 3.36 9.54 39.18
CA MET A 1 3.66 8.19 38.61
C MET A 1 4.34 8.38 37.28
N ASN A 2 5.39 7.61 36.96
CA ASN A 2 6.03 7.68 35.64
C ASN A 2 5.05 7.16 34.56
N LYS A 3 5.20 7.65 33.31
CA LYS A 3 4.41 7.17 32.16
C LYS A 3 4.60 5.63 32.03
N PRO A 4 3.52 4.83 31.98
CA PRO A 4 3.64 3.40 31.73
C PRO A 4 4.32 3.12 30.39
N LYS A 5 5.03 2.02 30.28
CA LYS A 5 5.64 1.59 29.04
C LYS A 5 4.72 0.56 28.39
N ALA A 6 4.21 0.88 27.19
CA ALA A 6 3.43 -0.06 26.41
C ALA A 6 4.31 -1.20 25.87
N MET A 7 3.73 -2.39 25.70
CA MET A 7 4.38 -3.47 24.98
C MET A 7 4.51 -3.11 23.50
N PRO A 8 5.63 -3.46 22.84
CA PRO A 8 5.79 -3.24 21.40
C PRO A 8 4.80 -4.08 20.60
N VAL A 9 4.32 -3.53 19.48
CA VAL A 9 3.33 -4.16 18.60
C VAL A 9 4.00 -5.13 17.64
N SER A 10 3.50 -6.38 17.58
CA SER A 10 3.90 -7.43 16.64
C SER A 10 2.91 -7.50 15.47
N PHE A 11 3.13 -6.70 14.44
CA PHE A 11 2.19 -6.55 13.31
C PHE A 11 1.94 -7.82 12.52
N GLU A 12 2.90 -8.73 12.47
CA GLU A 12 2.84 -9.98 11.70
C GLU A 12 1.71 -10.90 12.21
N GLU A 13 1.54 -10.98 13.52
CA GLU A 13 0.59 -11.86 14.21
C GLU A 13 -0.85 -11.32 14.24
N ILE A 14 -1.08 -10.08 13.79
CA ILE A 14 -2.42 -9.50 13.73
C ILE A 14 -3.20 -10.17 12.58
N PRO A 15 -4.45 -10.65 12.82
CA PRO A 15 -5.26 -11.31 11.81
C PRO A 15 -5.54 -10.43 10.58
N MET A 16 -5.53 -11.05 9.39
CA MET A 16 -5.90 -10.37 8.15
C MET A 16 -7.31 -9.79 8.21
N ALA A 17 -8.24 -10.46 8.90
CA ALA A 17 -9.62 -9.98 9.09
C ALA A 17 -9.68 -8.57 9.72
N LEU A 18 -8.74 -8.22 10.60
CA LEU A 18 -8.63 -6.87 11.16
C LEU A 18 -7.86 -5.93 10.22
N LYS A 19 -6.77 -6.40 9.61
CA LYS A 19 -5.93 -5.60 8.71
C LYS A 19 -6.70 -5.05 7.50
N MET A 20 -7.66 -5.82 7.01
CA MET A 20 -8.47 -5.48 5.84
C MET A 20 -9.54 -4.41 6.09
N VAL A 21 -9.81 -4.05 7.33
CA VAL A 21 -10.87 -3.11 7.69
C VAL A 21 -10.27 -1.76 8.09
N PRO A 22 -10.71 -0.62 7.51
CA PRO A 22 -10.14 0.71 7.79
C PRO A 22 -10.72 1.32 9.08
N ARG A 23 -10.60 0.60 10.20
CA ARG A 23 -11.09 1.00 11.52
C ARG A 23 -9.96 1.09 12.55
N TRP A 24 -8.77 1.50 12.08
CA TRP A 24 -7.59 1.63 12.91
C TRP A 24 -7.44 3.05 13.47
N VAL A 25 -6.91 3.13 14.67
CA VAL A 25 -6.49 4.36 15.34
C VAL A 25 -5.12 4.12 15.98
N LEU A 26 -4.41 5.19 16.31
CA LEU A 26 -3.28 5.12 17.22
C LEU A 26 -3.77 5.45 18.64
N TRP A 27 -2.92 5.27 19.62
CA TRP A 27 -3.23 5.71 20.98
C TRP A 27 -1.96 6.12 21.73
N ASP A 28 -2.16 7.01 22.70
CA ASP A 28 -1.13 7.48 23.62
C ASP A 28 -1.60 7.38 25.06
N TYR A 29 -0.65 7.18 25.98
CA TYR A 29 -0.88 7.39 27.39
C TYR A 29 -0.95 8.88 27.68
N VAL A 30 -2.08 9.33 28.21
CA VAL A 30 -2.30 10.70 28.67
C VAL A 30 -2.56 10.71 30.17
N GLU A 31 -1.79 11.54 30.91
CA GLU A 31 -2.02 11.72 32.35
C GLU A 31 -3.28 12.55 32.54
N ILE A 32 -4.25 11.99 33.24
CA ILE A 32 -5.47 12.70 33.65
C ILE A 32 -5.53 12.81 35.16
N VAL A 33 -6.13 13.89 35.63
CA VAL A 33 -6.39 14.12 37.07
C VAL A 33 -7.89 14.01 37.29
N ASP A 34 -8.30 13.04 38.08
CA ASP A 34 -9.69 12.91 38.54
C ASP A 34 -9.79 13.00 40.06
N ASN A 35 -10.99 12.73 40.60
CA ASN A 35 -11.26 12.83 42.05
C ASN A 35 -10.41 11.86 42.90
N ASP A 36 -9.88 10.79 42.26
CA ASP A 36 -9.07 9.73 42.90
C ASP A 36 -7.55 10.00 42.74
N GLY A 37 -7.18 11.10 42.06
CA GLY A 37 -5.79 11.49 41.85
C GLY A 37 -5.32 11.39 40.39
N LYS A 38 -3.99 11.34 40.19
CA LYS A 38 -3.37 11.27 38.88
C LYS A 38 -3.34 9.83 38.35
N LYS A 39 -3.89 9.60 37.16
CA LYS A 39 -3.83 8.30 36.50
C LYS A 39 -3.58 8.42 34.99
N TRP A 40 -3.02 7.39 34.39
CA TRP A 40 -2.76 7.30 32.96
C TRP A 40 -3.93 6.63 32.23
N LYS A 41 -4.43 7.29 31.17
CA LYS A 41 -5.41 6.70 30.25
C LYS A 41 -4.84 6.54 28.85
N LYS A 42 -5.27 5.47 28.17
CA LYS A 42 -4.97 5.25 26.75
C LYS A 42 -6.03 5.98 25.93
N LEU A 43 -5.67 7.09 25.27
CA LEU A 43 -6.59 7.87 24.45
C LEU A 43 -6.35 7.62 22.96
N PRO A 44 -7.41 7.40 22.16
CA PRO A 44 -7.26 7.18 20.73
C PRO A 44 -6.91 8.48 20.01
N VAL A 45 -5.97 8.40 19.08
CA VAL A 45 -5.50 9.53 18.28
C VAL A 45 -5.38 9.14 16.81
N GLN A 46 -5.49 10.13 15.93
CA GLN A 46 -5.30 10.00 14.49
C GLN A 46 -3.79 10.00 14.15
N PRO A 47 -3.39 9.58 12.93
CA PRO A 47 -1.99 9.59 12.51
C PRO A 47 -1.31 10.97 12.57
N ASP A 48 -2.08 12.07 12.51
CA ASP A 48 -1.59 13.44 12.63
C ASP A 48 -1.52 13.95 14.09
N GLY A 49 -1.92 13.11 15.07
CA GLY A 49 -1.90 13.42 16.50
C GLY A 49 -3.18 14.06 17.04
N ARG A 50 -4.18 14.35 16.20
CA ARG A 50 -5.50 14.82 16.67
C ARG A 50 -6.26 13.70 17.36
N ALA A 51 -7.18 14.05 18.28
CA ALA A 51 -8.02 13.06 18.93
C ALA A 51 -8.85 12.25 17.92
N ALA A 52 -8.91 10.93 18.12
CA ALA A 52 -9.82 10.06 17.40
C ALA A 52 -11.04 9.72 18.28
N LYS A 53 -12.15 9.32 17.65
CA LYS A 53 -13.41 8.98 18.33
C LYS A 53 -13.86 7.58 17.87
N SER A 54 -14.26 6.75 18.82
CA SER A 54 -14.75 5.39 18.53
C SER A 54 -16.13 5.33 17.84
N ASN A 55 -16.80 6.47 17.69
CA ASN A 55 -18.10 6.61 17.03
C ASN A 55 -18.08 7.54 15.81
N ASP A 56 -16.89 7.97 15.34
CA ASP A 56 -16.75 8.84 14.17
C ASP A 56 -15.77 8.22 13.15
N PRO A 57 -16.27 7.54 12.11
CA PRO A 57 -15.45 6.88 11.09
C PRO A 57 -14.45 7.80 10.37
N LYS A 58 -14.69 9.11 10.36
CA LYS A 58 -13.78 10.08 9.73
C LYS A 58 -12.47 10.26 10.50
N THR A 59 -12.40 9.76 11.73
CA THR A 59 -11.22 9.83 12.58
C THR A 59 -10.41 8.54 12.60
N TRP A 60 -10.85 7.52 11.84
CA TRP A 60 -10.16 6.24 11.72
C TRP A 60 -9.28 6.20 10.47
N THR A 61 -8.39 5.24 10.40
CA THR A 61 -7.48 5.05 9.27
C THR A 61 -7.37 3.58 8.88
N ASP A 62 -6.68 3.28 7.79
CA ASP A 62 -6.32 1.92 7.39
C ASP A 62 -5.14 1.39 8.23
N PHE A 63 -4.95 0.06 8.16
CA PHE A 63 -3.91 -0.64 8.90
C PHE A 63 -2.49 -0.14 8.60
N LEU A 64 -2.16 0.03 7.33
CA LEU A 64 -0.81 0.42 6.90
C LEU A 64 -0.47 1.85 7.35
N THR A 65 -1.44 2.75 7.27
CA THR A 65 -1.27 4.12 7.75
C THR A 65 -1.05 4.13 9.27
N ALA A 66 -1.80 3.32 10.04
CA ALA A 66 -1.60 3.19 11.48
C ALA A 66 -0.24 2.55 11.81
N GLN A 67 0.16 1.52 11.08
CA GLN A 67 1.45 0.86 11.24
C GLN A 67 2.62 1.82 10.98
N ASN A 68 2.60 2.53 9.87
CA ASN A 68 3.65 3.50 9.53
C ASN A 68 3.74 4.64 10.55
N ALA A 69 2.60 5.14 11.02
CA ALA A 69 2.57 6.17 12.04
C ALA A 69 3.14 5.66 13.38
N TYR A 70 2.81 4.45 13.80
CA TYR A 70 3.39 3.83 14.99
C TYR A 70 4.92 3.63 14.86
N GLN A 71 5.39 3.14 13.71
CA GLN A 71 6.82 2.93 13.45
C GLN A 71 7.64 4.23 13.46
N SER A 72 7.00 5.40 13.29
CA SER A 72 7.67 6.69 13.46
C SER A 72 8.10 6.97 14.92
N GLY A 73 7.69 6.14 15.88
CA GLY A 73 8.04 6.26 17.29
C GLY A 73 7.30 7.37 18.05
N ARG A 74 6.25 7.97 17.46
CA ARG A 74 5.50 9.08 18.08
C ARG A 74 4.35 8.63 18.97
N PHE A 75 3.90 7.39 18.84
CA PHE A 75 2.70 6.85 19.50
C PHE A 75 3.01 5.63 20.35
N ASP A 76 2.24 5.44 21.41
CA ASP A 76 2.42 4.32 22.35
C ASP A 76 1.88 2.99 21.80
N GLY A 77 0.96 3.02 20.81
CA GLY A 77 0.46 1.82 20.18
C GLY A 77 -0.61 2.06 19.12
N VAL A 78 -1.15 0.96 18.59
CA VAL A 78 -2.25 0.94 17.64
C VAL A 78 -3.51 0.36 18.28
N GLY A 79 -4.67 0.70 17.75
CA GLY A 79 -5.95 0.18 18.22
C GLY A 79 -6.96 -0.02 17.11
N PHE A 80 -7.93 -0.89 17.34
CA PHE A 80 -8.99 -1.23 16.40
C PHE A 80 -10.36 -0.85 16.96
N VAL A 81 -11.22 -0.24 16.13
CA VAL A 81 -12.54 0.26 16.54
C VAL A 81 -13.63 -0.72 16.14
N PHE A 82 -14.53 -1.01 17.10
CA PHE A 82 -15.75 -1.79 16.86
C PHE A 82 -16.89 -0.82 16.53
N ASP A 83 -17.50 -0.98 15.35
CA ASP A 83 -18.61 -0.16 14.88
C ASP A 83 -19.95 -0.91 14.78
N GLY A 84 -19.92 -2.22 14.99
CA GLY A 84 -21.09 -3.10 14.94
C GLY A 84 -21.58 -3.44 13.52
N SER A 85 -20.82 -3.11 12.46
CA SER A 85 -21.27 -3.29 11.08
C SER A 85 -21.01 -4.71 10.52
N ASP A 86 -20.08 -5.46 11.10
CA ASP A 86 -19.57 -6.73 10.58
C ASP A 86 -19.61 -7.91 11.57
N GLY A 87 -20.30 -7.71 12.68
CA GLY A 87 -20.41 -8.73 13.75
C GLY A 87 -19.13 -8.93 14.58
N LEU A 88 -18.07 -8.14 14.34
CA LEU A 88 -16.88 -8.18 15.19
C LEU A 88 -17.21 -7.67 16.60
N VAL A 89 -16.80 -8.44 17.60
CA VAL A 89 -16.97 -8.17 19.02
C VAL A 89 -15.61 -8.26 19.71
N GLY A 90 -15.31 -7.26 20.53
CA GLY A 90 -14.16 -7.26 21.42
C GLY A 90 -14.54 -7.71 22.82
N ILE A 91 -13.77 -8.64 23.38
CA ILE A 91 -13.90 -9.10 24.77
C ILE A 91 -12.59 -8.78 25.48
N ASP A 92 -12.66 -8.06 26.60
CA ASP A 92 -11.52 -7.70 27.45
C ASP A 92 -11.61 -8.44 28.75
N LEU A 93 -10.56 -9.17 29.08
CA LEU A 93 -10.39 -9.84 30.37
C LEU A 93 -9.24 -9.16 31.11
N ASP A 94 -9.59 -8.32 32.07
CA ASP A 94 -8.63 -7.53 32.83
C ASP A 94 -7.98 -8.34 33.96
N ASP A 95 -6.68 -8.06 34.21
CA ASP A 95 -5.90 -8.59 35.34
C ASP A 95 -6.06 -10.11 35.54
N CYS A 96 -5.95 -10.88 34.46
CA CYS A 96 -6.21 -12.31 34.45
C CYS A 96 -5.00 -13.18 34.10
N ILE A 97 -3.85 -12.56 33.71
CA ILE A 97 -2.60 -13.29 33.42
C ILE A 97 -1.42 -12.73 34.20
N ASP A 98 -0.47 -13.60 34.53
CA ASP A 98 0.83 -13.23 35.07
C ASP A 98 1.74 -12.69 33.96
N PRO A 99 2.25 -11.46 34.05
CA PRO A 99 3.05 -10.84 33.01
C PRO A 99 4.43 -11.51 32.77
N ASP A 100 4.93 -12.26 33.75
CA ASP A 100 6.24 -12.92 33.66
C ASP A 100 6.13 -14.33 33.06
N THR A 101 5.07 -15.09 33.40
CA THR A 101 4.88 -16.47 32.92
C THR A 101 3.89 -16.58 31.76
N GLY A 102 2.97 -15.64 31.62
CA GLY A 102 1.86 -15.67 30.66
C GLY A 102 0.72 -16.60 31.06
N ASP A 103 0.77 -17.22 32.26
CA ASP A 103 -0.26 -18.10 32.73
C ASP A 103 -1.49 -17.34 33.27
N PHE A 104 -2.68 -17.95 33.16
CA PHE A 104 -3.88 -17.38 33.76
C PHE A 104 -3.80 -17.44 35.29
N THR A 105 -4.04 -16.29 35.90
CA THR A 105 -4.10 -16.14 37.37
C THR A 105 -5.51 -16.32 37.92
N ARG A 106 -6.53 -16.29 37.03
CA ARG A 106 -7.97 -16.41 37.40
C ARG A 106 -8.61 -17.57 36.64
N PRO A 107 -9.07 -18.63 37.35
CA PRO A 107 -9.68 -19.81 36.72
C PRO A 107 -10.95 -19.50 35.91
N ASP A 108 -11.76 -18.53 36.33
CA ASP A 108 -12.95 -18.08 35.62
C ASP A 108 -12.58 -17.38 34.28
N SER A 109 -11.56 -16.54 34.26
CA SER A 109 -11.07 -15.91 33.04
C SER A 109 -10.45 -16.93 32.07
N GLU A 110 -9.73 -17.93 32.59
CA GLU A 110 -9.22 -19.04 31.80
C GLU A 110 -10.36 -19.87 31.16
N ALA A 111 -11.40 -20.17 31.95
CA ALA A 111 -12.56 -20.90 31.45
C ALA A 111 -13.29 -20.13 30.35
N ILE A 112 -13.46 -18.79 30.49
CA ILE A 112 -14.04 -17.93 29.47
C ILE A 112 -13.16 -17.96 28.22
N ALA A 113 -11.85 -17.73 28.35
CA ALA A 113 -10.93 -17.71 27.21
C ALA A 113 -10.94 -19.02 26.43
N ARG A 114 -10.98 -20.16 27.12
CA ARG A 114 -11.02 -21.50 26.51
C ARG A 114 -12.38 -21.86 25.87
N SER A 115 -13.47 -21.21 26.28
CA SER A 115 -14.82 -21.45 25.74
C SER A 115 -15.10 -20.69 24.45
N LEU A 116 -14.21 -19.76 24.06
CA LEU A 116 -14.39 -18.86 22.92
C LEU A 116 -13.49 -19.21 21.76
N GLU A 117 -14.05 -19.21 20.57
CA GLU A 117 -13.26 -19.17 19.35
C GLU A 117 -12.96 -17.70 19.02
N GLY A 118 -11.68 -17.34 18.86
CA GLY A 118 -11.29 -15.98 18.57
C GLY A 118 -9.80 -15.80 18.51
N TYR A 119 -9.39 -14.70 17.92
CA TYR A 119 -8.02 -14.22 18.02
C TYR A 119 -7.80 -13.64 19.42
N MET A 120 -6.90 -14.22 20.16
CA MET A 120 -6.55 -13.81 21.52
C MET A 120 -5.15 -13.24 21.55
N GLU A 121 -4.99 -12.10 22.19
CA GLU A 121 -3.70 -11.44 22.39
C GLU A 121 -3.54 -10.91 23.82
N VAL A 122 -2.29 -10.74 24.24
CA VAL A 122 -1.96 -10.10 25.52
C VAL A 122 -2.22 -8.60 25.42
N SER A 123 -2.84 -8.01 26.43
CA SER A 123 -3.09 -6.57 26.51
C SER A 123 -1.79 -5.77 26.65
N PRO A 124 -1.76 -4.45 26.33
CA PRO A 124 -0.52 -3.64 26.42
C PRO A 124 0.07 -3.52 27.82
N SER A 125 -0.69 -3.79 28.90
CA SER A 125 -0.19 -3.84 30.28
C SER A 125 0.55 -5.14 30.60
N GLY A 126 0.30 -6.20 29.82
CA GLY A 126 0.83 -7.53 30.09
C GLY A 126 0.03 -8.35 31.09
N THR A 127 -1.03 -7.80 31.69
CA THR A 127 -1.81 -8.44 32.79
C THR A 127 -3.18 -8.94 32.35
N GLY A 128 -3.64 -8.62 31.14
CA GLY A 128 -4.96 -9.00 30.63
C GLY A 128 -4.91 -9.62 29.24
N VAL A 129 -6.04 -10.17 28.80
CA VAL A 129 -6.24 -10.79 27.50
C VAL A 129 -7.34 -10.07 26.72
N LYS A 130 -7.08 -9.77 25.46
CA LYS A 130 -8.09 -9.26 24.54
C LYS A 130 -8.44 -10.31 23.51
N ILE A 131 -9.75 -10.52 23.32
CA ILE A 131 -10.26 -11.50 22.38
C ILE A 131 -11.08 -10.78 21.33
N PHE A 132 -10.78 -11.04 20.06
CA PHE A 132 -11.51 -10.56 18.90
C PHE A 132 -12.25 -11.74 18.29
N THR A 133 -13.56 -11.66 18.30
CA THR A 133 -14.43 -12.74 17.78
C THR A 133 -15.57 -12.15 16.97
N ARG A 134 -16.49 -13.01 16.49
CA ARG A 134 -17.73 -12.60 15.85
C ARG A 134 -18.92 -13.10 16.64
N ALA A 135 -19.88 -12.20 16.91
CA ALA A 135 -21.14 -12.53 17.55
C ALA A 135 -22.24 -11.55 17.14
N ASP A 136 -23.47 -11.97 17.21
CA ASP A 136 -24.63 -11.07 17.08
C ASP A 136 -24.99 -10.53 18.46
N LEU A 137 -24.39 -9.38 18.78
CA LEU A 137 -24.59 -8.73 20.07
C LEU A 137 -24.97 -7.27 19.87
N GLY A 138 -26.18 -6.89 20.28
CA GLY A 138 -26.71 -5.52 20.09
C GLY A 138 -26.22 -4.49 21.13
N TYR A 139 -25.63 -4.91 22.24
CA TYR A 139 -25.28 -4.06 23.40
C TYR A 139 -23.98 -4.50 24.06
N ALA A 140 -23.33 -3.56 24.75
CA ALA A 140 -22.13 -3.86 25.54
C ALA A 140 -22.52 -4.45 26.90
N HIS A 141 -21.67 -5.35 27.40
CA HIS A 141 -21.79 -5.93 28.73
C HIS A 141 -20.49 -5.73 29.51
N VAL A 142 -20.62 -5.37 30.79
CA VAL A 142 -19.49 -5.19 31.70
C VAL A 142 -19.82 -5.89 33.03
N ASP A 143 -18.93 -6.80 33.40
CA ASP A 143 -18.98 -7.50 34.69
C ASP A 143 -17.68 -7.23 35.46
N HIS A 144 -17.71 -6.24 36.34
CA HIS A 144 -16.55 -5.83 37.11
C HIS A 144 -16.04 -6.89 38.09
N GLU A 145 -16.90 -7.81 38.58
CA GLU A 145 -16.49 -8.86 39.49
C GLU A 145 -15.63 -9.90 38.77
N LYS A 146 -15.97 -10.18 37.51
CA LYS A 146 -15.22 -11.09 36.65
C LYS A 146 -14.09 -10.41 35.87
N GLY A 147 -13.99 -9.08 35.89
CA GLY A 147 -13.07 -8.33 35.03
C GLY A 147 -13.35 -8.54 33.55
N LEU A 148 -14.63 -8.76 33.19
CA LEU A 148 -15.08 -9.05 31.83
C LEU A 148 -15.77 -7.83 31.22
N GLU A 149 -15.29 -7.39 30.07
CA GLU A 149 -15.96 -6.37 29.25
C GLU A 149 -16.19 -6.91 27.83
N VAL A 150 -17.41 -6.75 27.30
CA VAL A 150 -17.79 -7.19 25.95
C VAL A 150 -18.36 -6.02 25.16
N TYR A 151 -17.79 -5.71 24.01
CA TYR A 151 -18.15 -4.56 23.19
C TYR A 151 -18.36 -4.92 21.72
N PRO A 152 -19.60 -4.84 21.23
CA PRO A 152 -19.88 -5.00 19.80
C PRO A 152 -19.68 -3.70 19.00
N LYS A 153 -19.79 -2.53 19.65
CA LYS A 153 -19.69 -1.21 18.98
C LYS A 153 -19.33 -0.08 19.94
N GLY A 154 -18.87 1.05 19.36
CA GLY A 154 -18.65 2.29 20.10
C GLY A 154 -17.43 2.27 21.03
N ARG A 155 -16.56 1.28 20.88
CA ARG A 155 -15.32 1.12 21.65
C ARG A 155 -14.15 0.87 20.72
N TYR A 156 -12.93 1.25 21.11
CA TYR A 156 -11.73 0.75 20.48
C TYR A 156 -10.95 -0.13 21.45
N PHE A 157 -10.31 -1.17 20.94
CA PHE A 157 -9.34 -1.95 21.68
C PHE A 157 -7.93 -1.60 21.22
N THR A 158 -7.02 -1.51 22.16
CA THR A 158 -5.58 -1.50 21.88
C THR A 158 -5.17 -2.86 21.34
N VAL A 159 -4.35 -2.88 20.29
CA VAL A 159 -3.88 -4.10 19.63
C VAL A 159 -2.37 -4.22 19.80
N THR A 160 -1.91 -5.39 20.26
CA THR A 160 -0.48 -5.67 20.49
C THR A 160 0.10 -6.63 19.47
N GLY A 161 -0.73 -7.46 18.84
CA GLY A 161 -0.26 -8.56 18.01
C GLY A 161 0.49 -9.65 18.77
N ARG A 162 0.49 -9.62 20.11
CA ARG A 162 1.08 -10.68 20.93
C ARG A 162 0.08 -11.82 21.09
N LYS A 163 -0.01 -12.62 20.06
CA LYS A 163 -0.96 -13.72 19.93
C LYS A 163 -0.76 -14.75 21.03
N VAL A 164 -1.85 -15.05 21.73
CA VAL A 164 -1.95 -16.16 22.69
C VAL A 164 -2.46 -17.40 21.96
N SER A 165 -3.57 -17.26 21.21
CA SER A 165 -4.17 -18.39 20.47
C SER A 165 -5.18 -17.92 19.43
N GLY A 166 -5.65 -18.86 18.60
CA GLY A 166 -6.81 -18.74 17.73
C GLY A 166 -6.67 -17.74 16.57
N ASP A 167 -7.73 -17.65 15.79
CA ASP A 167 -7.95 -16.64 14.74
C ASP A 167 -9.42 -16.19 14.80
N ILE A 168 -9.76 -15.08 14.14
CA ILE A 168 -11.15 -14.60 14.13
C ILE A 168 -12.01 -15.58 13.31
N PRO A 169 -13.05 -16.18 13.91
CA PRO A 169 -13.90 -17.12 13.20
C PRO A 169 -14.70 -16.44 12.09
N ASN A 170 -15.03 -17.19 11.05
CA ASN A 170 -15.90 -16.72 9.98
C ASN A 170 -17.37 -16.67 10.40
N GLY A 171 -17.79 -17.55 11.34
CA GLY A 171 -19.15 -17.64 11.87
C GLY A 171 -19.37 -16.77 13.12
N LEU A 172 -20.65 -16.53 13.45
CA LEU A 172 -21.03 -15.86 14.69
C LEU A 172 -21.05 -16.88 15.83
N GLN A 173 -20.46 -16.53 16.96
CA GLN A 173 -20.54 -17.33 18.17
C GLN A 173 -21.75 -16.95 19.04
N ASP A 174 -22.24 -17.92 19.79
CA ASP A 174 -23.23 -17.69 20.85
C ASP A 174 -22.50 -17.23 22.12
N LEU A 175 -22.73 -15.99 22.50
CA LEU A 175 -22.21 -15.39 23.74
C LEU A 175 -23.27 -15.37 24.86
N SER A 176 -24.40 -16.06 24.75
CA SER A 176 -25.49 -16.06 25.75
C SER A 176 -25.04 -16.56 27.14
N GLY A 177 -24.05 -17.45 27.19
CA GLY A 177 -23.40 -17.88 28.41
C GLY A 177 -22.53 -16.83 29.12
N LEU A 178 -22.09 -15.80 28.39
CA LEU A 178 -21.23 -14.72 28.89
C LEU A 178 -21.98 -13.42 29.10
N VAL A 179 -22.95 -13.14 28.25
CA VAL A 179 -23.72 -11.90 28.25
C VAL A 179 -25.20 -12.26 28.51
N PRO A 180 -25.72 -11.98 29.72
CA PRO A 180 -27.10 -12.29 30.04
C PRO A 180 -28.06 -11.48 29.16
N GLU A 181 -29.16 -12.12 28.71
CA GLU A 181 -30.20 -11.45 27.94
C GLU A 181 -30.72 -10.21 28.69
N ARG A 182 -30.57 -9.07 28.03
CA ARG A 182 -31.10 -7.81 28.56
C ARG A 182 -32.57 -7.70 28.16
N THR A 183 -33.50 -7.87 29.07
CA THR A 183 -34.91 -7.49 28.89
C THR A 183 -34.99 -5.97 28.71
N VAL A 184 -34.92 -5.49 27.50
CA VAL A 184 -35.11 -4.07 27.18
C VAL A 184 -36.58 -3.73 27.35
N LYS A 185 -36.93 -2.95 28.37
CA LYS A 185 -38.20 -2.22 28.39
C LYS A 185 -38.17 -1.23 27.24
N ARG A 186 -38.86 -1.54 26.13
CA ARG A 186 -39.04 -0.65 24.99
C ARG A 186 -39.79 0.60 25.47
N SER A 187 -39.15 1.76 25.50
CA SER A 187 -39.81 3.06 25.49
C SER A 187 -40.25 3.31 24.05
N GLY A 188 -41.55 3.49 23.85
CA GLY A 188 -42.18 3.54 22.54
C GLY A 188 -41.70 4.67 21.66
N ASP A 189 -41.01 4.29 20.61
CA ASP A 189 -41.01 4.94 19.32
C ASP A 189 -40.76 3.83 18.27
N ASP A 190 -41.85 3.13 17.90
CA ASP A 190 -41.81 1.96 17.02
C ASP A 190 -41.45 2.29 15.56
N PHE A 191 -41.23 3.55 15.22
CA PHE A 191 -40.95 3.99 13.84
C PHE A 191 -39.47 4.30 13.57
N ALA A 192 -38.62 4.43 14.58
CA ALA A 192 -37.22 4.83 14.38
C ALA A 192 -36.33 3.73 13.77
N ASP A 193 -36.70 2.45 13.86
CA ASP A 193 -35.96 1.30 13.36
C ASP A 193 -36.61 0.54 12.19
N TYR A 194 -37.73 1.02 11.67
CA TYR A 194 -38.40 0.37 10.53
C TYR A 194 -37.61 0.59 9.25
N ARG A 195 -36.98 -0.48 8.75
CA ARG A 195 -36.32 -0.52 7.44
C ARG A 195 -37.27 -1.12 6.41
N ALA A 196 -37.71 -0.34 5.44
CA ALA A 196 -38.62 -0.83 4.38
C ALA A 196 -38.04 -2.06 3.66
N PRO A 197 -38.89 -3.05 3.29
CA PRO A 197 -38.52 -4.15 2.41
C PRO A 197 -37.86 -3.67 1.11
N LEU A 198 -37.11 -4.55 0.45
CA LEU A 198 -36.44 -4.27 -0.83
C LEU A 198 -37.41 -4.59 -1.97
N GLU A 199 -37.96 -3.57 -2.65
CA GLU A 199 -38.95 -3.74 -3.73
C GLU A 199 -38.42 -4.59 -4.91
N GLU A 200 -37.11 -4.57 -5.14
CA GLU A 200 -36.47 -5.33 -6.22
C GLU A 200 -36.29 -6.84 -5.94
N TYR A 201 -36.62 -7.33 -4.73
CA TYR A 201 -36.48 -8.74 -4.35
C TYR A 201 -37.85 -9.36 -4.09
N ASP A 202 -38.36 -10.10 -5.07
CA ASP A 202 -39.51 -11.00 -4.93
C ASP A 202 -39.06 -12.38 -4.39
N LEU A 203 -40.00 -13.27 -4.13
CA LEU A 203 -39.74 -14.61 -3.61
C LEU A 203 -38.81 -15.43 -4.51
N ALA A 204 -39.06 -15.42 -5.83
CA ALA A 204 -38.28 -16.17 -6.79
C ALA A 204 -36.82 -15.71 -6.84
N ARG A 205 -36.62 -14.41 -6.72
CA ARG A 205 -35.27 -13.84 -6.69
C ARG A 205 -34.53 -14.15 -5.39
N VAL A 206 -35.21 -14.10 -4.25
CA VAL A 206 -34.61 -14.48 -2.97
C VAL A 206 -34.24 -15.97 -2.98
N GLU A 207 -35.11 -16.83 -3.50
CA GLU A 207 -34.87 -18.27 -3.62
C GLU A 207 -33.67 -18.58 -4.52
N SER A 208 -33.51 -17.86 -5.63
CA SER A 208 -32.44 -18.14 -6.61
C SER A 208 -31.13 -17.42 -6.34
N GLU A 209 -31.13 -16.21 -5.77
CA GLU A 209 -29.93 -15.38 -5.63
C GLU A 209 -29.39 -15.27 -4.20
N VAL A 210 -30.23 -15.53 -3.17
CA VAL A 210 -29.84 -15.33 -1.76
C VAL A 210 -29.74 -16.64 -1.01
N LEU A 211 -30.82 -17.44 -0.96
CA LEU A 211 -30.87 -18.67 -0.17
C LEU A 211 -29.82 -19.72 -0.54
N PRO A 212 -29.38 -19.89 -1.81
CA PRO A 212 -28.35 -20.87 -2.16
C PRO A 212 -26.98 -20.62 -1.49
N HIS A 213 -26.76 -19.44 -0.94
CA HIS A 213 -25.53 -19.11 -0.22
C HIS A 213 -25.59 -19.39 1.27
N PHE A 214 -26.71 -19.94 1.77
CA PHE A 214 -26.89 -20.32 3.17
C PHE A 214 -27.12 -21.82 3.26
N ASP A 215 -26.40 -22.48 4.17
CA ASP A 215 -26.55 -23.90 4.42
C ASP A 215 -27.83 -24.14 5.26
N PRO A 216 -28.79 -24.94 4.80
CA PRO A 216 -29.95 -25.29 5.62
C PRO A 216 -29.60 -26.04 6.91
N GLU A 217 -28.46 -26.74 6.97
CA GLU A 217 -27.93 -27.39 8.17
C GLU A 217 -27.13 -26.45 9.09
N CYS A 218 -27.18 -25.13 8.83
CA CYS A 218 -26.53 -24.13 9.67
C CYS A 218 -27.06 -24.16 11.13
N GLY A 219 -26.27 -23.60 12.05
CA GLY A 219 -26.71 -23.49 13.45
C GLY A 219 -28.00 -22.70 13.62
N TYR A 220 -28.72 -22.97 14.72
CA TYR A 220 -30.03 -22.37 15.01
C TYR A 220 -30.09 -20.86 14.84
N SER A 221 -29.01 -20.14 15.18
CA SER A 221 -28.94 -18.68 15.06
C SER A 221 -29.01 -18.20 13.59
N ASP A 222 -28.31 -18.87 12.68
CA ASP A 222 -28.33 -18.50 11.27
C ASP A 222 -29.64 -18.92 10.60
N TRP A 223 -30.20 -20.07 10.99
CA TRP A 223 -31.51 -20.53 10.54
C TRP A 223 -32.62 -19.53 10.92
N ILE A 224 -32.68 -19.08 12.19
CA ILE A 224 -33.60 -18.04 12.65
C ILE A 224 -33.38 -16.71 11.92
N THR A 225 -32.12 -16.34 11.65
CA THR A 225 -31.77 -15.11 10.91
C THR A 225 -32.36 -15.12 9.51
N VAL A 226 -32.32 -16.25 8.81
CA VAL A 226 -32.95 -16.41 7.49
C VAL A 226 -34.47 -16.26 7.60
N GLY A 227 -35.11 -16.95 8.57
CA GLY A 227 -36.55 -16.86 8.78
C GLY A 227 -37.02 -15.42 9.10
N MET A 228 -36.34 -14.73 10.02
CA MET A 228 -36.64 -13.34 10.35
C MET A 228 -36.49 -12.41 9.16
N ALA A 229 -35.47 -12.61 8.33
CA ALA A 229 -35.22 -11.78 7.14
C ALA A 229 -36.31 -11.98 6.09
N LEU A 230 -36.79 -13.20 5.87
CA LEU A 230 -37.91 -13.50 4.98
C LEU A 230 -39.22 -12.94 5.52
N HIS A 231 -39.50 -13.14 6.81
CA HIS A 231 -40.68 -12.58 7.47
C HIS A 231 -40.74 -11.05 7.35
N HIS A 232 -39.63 -10.37 7.57
CA HIS A 232 -39.53 -8.93 7.43
C HIS A 232 -39.73 -8.47 5.97
N GLN A 233 -39.06 -9.13 5.00
CA GLN A 233 -39.08 -8.77 3.59
C GLN A 233 -40.48 -8.87 3.00
N PHE A 234 -41.25 -9.90 3.39
CA PHE A 234 -42.56 -10.20 2.85
C PHE A 234 -43.72 -9.94 3.83
N ASN A 235 -43.47 -9.14 4.89
CA ASN A 235 -44.46 -8.73 5.90
C ASN A 235 -45.20 -9.90 6.57
N GLY A 236 -44.55 -11.06 6.70
CA GLY A 236 -45.13 -12.27 7.31
C GLY A 236 -46.04 -13.06 6.38
N ASP A 237 -45.89 -12.89 5.05
CA ASP A 237 -46.67 -13.61 4.04
C ASP A 237 -46.49 -15.13 4.16
N VAL A 238 -47.53 -15.89 3.93
CA VAL A 238 -47.56 -17.35 4.00
C VAL A 238 -46.65 -17.99 2.92
N GLU A 239 -46.59 -17.41 1.71
CA GLU A 239 -45.72 -17.90 0.65
C GLU A 239 -44.23 -17.80 1.04
N ALA A 240 -43.85 -16.80 1.84
CA ALA A 240 -42.49 -16.65 2.37
C ALA A 240 -42.20 -17.64 3.50
N LEU A 241 -43.20 -18.00 4.31
CA LEU A 241 -43.08 -19.10 5.27
C LEU A 241 -42.88 -20.44 4.55
N GLU A 242 -43.66 -20.73 3.52
CA GLU A 242 -43.49 -21.92 2.69
C GLU A 242 -42.11 -21.99 2.03
N LEU A 243 -41.55 -20.84 1.59
CA LEU A 243 -40.20 -20.76 1.06
C LEU A 243 -39.16 -21.08 2.15
N TRP A 244 -39.32 -20.55 3.36
CA TRP A 244 -38.43 -20.83 4.48
C TRP A 244 -38.50 -22.30 4.91
N ASP A 245 -39.68 -22.87 4.92
CA ASP A 245 -39.92 -24.27 5.28
C ASP A 245 -39.27 -25.23 4.26
N ARG A 246 -39.48 -25.00 2.96
CA ARG A 246 -38.83 -25.77 1.88
C ARG A 246 -37.30 -25.66 1.95
N TRP A 247 -36.77 -24.46 2.15
CA TRP A 247 -35.32 -24.27 2.30
C TRP A 247 -34.80 -25.00 3.53
N SER A 248 -35.53 -25.01 4.65
CA SER A 248 -35.14 -25.68 5.91
C SER A 248 -35.19 -27.20 5.79
N ASP A 249 -36.16 -27.77 5.05
CA ASP A 249 -36.27 -29.20 4.79
C ASP A 249 -35.17 -29.71 3.83
N ASN A 250 -34.69 -28.86 2.93
CA ASN A 250 -33.65 -29.18 1.95
C ASN A 250 -33.93 -30.50 1.22
N ASP A 251 -35.12 -30.66 0.66
CA ASP A 251 -35.59 -31.89 -0.01
C ASP A 251 -35.50 -33.16 0.87
N GLY A 252 -35.77 -33.04 2.18
CA GLY A 252 -35.68 -34.12 3.13
C GLY A 252 -34.25 -34.54 3.55
N LYS A 253 -33.25 -33.69 3.22
CA LYS A 253 -31.82 -33.96 3.52
C LYS A 253 -31.36 -33.36 4.86
N CYS A 254 -32.08 -32.35 5.37
CA CYS A 254 -31.69 -31.69 6.61
C CYS A 254 -32.07 -32.55 7.84
N GLY A 255 -31.08 -33.10 8.52
CA GLY A 255 -31.28 -34.00 9.68
C GLY A 255 -31.79 -33.29 10.92
N SER A 256 -31.70 -31.96 11.00
CA SER A 256 -32.19 -31.15 12.13
C SER A 256 -33.59 -30.58 11.91
N TYR A 257 -34.14 -30.70 10.68
CA TYR A 257 -35.48 -30.21 10.36
C TYR A 257 -36.58 -31.10 10.98
N SER A 258 -37.64 -30.46 11.45
CA SER A 258 -38.88 -31.13 11.92
C SER A 258 -40.10 -30.41 11.36
N PRO A 259 -41.05 -31.12 10.71
CA PRO A 259 -42.27 -30.50 10.18
C PRO A 259 -42.99 -29.63 11.20
N GLY A 260 -43.43 -28.44 10.77
CA GLY A 260 -44.10 -27.45 11.58
C GLY A 260 -43.19 -26.68 12.56
N LEU A 261 -41.86 -26.82 12.46
CA LEU A 261 -40.91 -26.00 13.22
C LEU A 261 -40.90 -24.55 12.75
N CYS A 262 -40.91 -24.36 11.43
CA CYS A 262 -40.97 -23.03 10.84
C CYS A 262 -42.25 -22.28 11.20
N ASP A 263 -43.42 -22.93 11.13
CA ASP A 263 -44.70 -22.33 11.51
C ASP A 263 -44.68 -21.80 12.94
N ARG A 264 -44.25 -22.62 13.90
CA ARG A 264 -44.21 -22.24 15.34
C ARG A 264 -43.27 -21.04 15.57
N LYS A 265 -42.21 -20.89 14.78
CA LYS A 265 -41.27 -19.80 14.92
C LYS A 265 -41.73 -18.54 14.18
N TRP A 266 -42.36 -18.69 13.00
CA TRP A 266 -42.85 -17.58 12.20
C TRP A 266 -43.78 -16.66 12.98
N ASP A 267 -44.71 -17.24 13.75
CA ASP A 267 -45.67 -16.49 14.57
C ASP A 267 -44.99 -15.71 15.73
N THR A 268 -43.75 -16.05 16.05
CA THR A 268 -43.00 -15.35 17.11
C THR A 268 -42.22 -14.14 16.59
N PHE A 269 -42.10 -13.98 15.28
CA PHE A 269 -41.33 -12.87 14.69
C PHE A 269 -42.12 -11.57 14.75
N SER A 270 -41.42 -10.47 15.07
CA SER A 270 -42.03 -9.14 15.14
C SER A 270 -41.73 -8.35 13.86
N LYS A 271 -42.70 -7.56 13.39
CA LYS A 271 -42.60 -6.75 12.17
C LYS A 271 -41.56 -5.63 12.22
N GLY A 272 -40.99 -5.32 13.39
CA GLY A 272 -40.09 -4.16 13.57
C GLY A 272 -38.72 -4.46 14.14
N GLY A 273 -38.32 -5.73 14.28
CA GLY A 273 -37.01 -6.03 14.89
C GLY A 273 -36.41 -7.33 14.38
N GLY A 274 -35.11 -7.37 14.23
CA GLY A 274 -34.37 -8.57 13.86
C GLY A 274 -33.61 -8.43 12.52
N ALA A 275 -33.27 -9.57 11.94
CA ALA A 275 -32.56 -9.62 10.66
C ALA A 275 -33.45 -9.18 9.50
N THR A 276 -32.87 -8.56 8.49
CA THR A 276 -33.53 -8.13 7.28
C THR A 276 -32.87 -8.78 6.06
N LEU A 277 -33.57 -8.81 4.92
CA LEU A 277 -32.98 -9.30 3.66
C LEU A 277 -31.68 -8.57 3.30
N ARG A 278 -31.54 -7.30 3.66
CA ARG A 278 -30.29 -6.52 3.48
C ARG A 278 -29.12 -7.14 4.22
N SER A 279 -29.35 -7.70 5.43
CA SER A 279 -28.28 -8.36 6.21
C SER A 279 -27.85 -9.69 5.59
N LEU A 280 -28.80 -10.46 5.02
CA LEU A 280 -28.47 -11.67 4.27
C LEU A 280 -27.67 -11.37 3.01
N ILE A 281 -28.13 -10.39 2.20
CA ILE A 281 -27.41 -9.95 1.00
C ILE A 281 -25.99 -9.48 1.35
N TYR A 282 -25.83 -8.75 2.45
CA TYR A 282 -24.51 -8.31 2.90
C TYR A 282 -23.59 -9.50 3.23
N LYS A 283 -24.09 -10.53 3.92
CA LYS A 283 -23.34 -11.77 4.18
C LYS A 283 -22.93 -12.46 2.89
N VAL A 284 -23.85 -12.63 1.93
CA VAL A 284 -23.57 -13.21 0.59
C VAL A 284 -22.48 -12.42 -0.13
N ASN A 285 -22.59 -11.10 -0.16
CA ASN A 285 -21.64 -10.25 -0.86
C ASN A 285 -20.26 -10.26 -0.18
N THR A 286 -20.24 -10.39 1.14
CA THR A 286 -18.99 -10.53 1.89
C THR A 286 -18.30 -11.86 1.58
N ALA A 287 -19.05 -12.98 1.51
CA ALA A 287 -18.50 -14.26 1.08
C ALA A 287 -17.94 -14.21 -0.34
N LYS A 288 -18.70 -13.65 -1.30
CA LYS A 288 -18.24 -13.44 -2.69
C LYS A 288 -16.97 -12.57 -2.77
N LYS A 289 -16.86 -11.56 -1.89
CA LYS A 289 -15.66 -10.73 -1.80
C LYS A 289 -14.44 -11.54 -1.32
N LEU A 290 -14.61 -12.38 -0.30
CA LEU A 290 -13.55 -13.26 0.19
C LEU A 290 -13.10 -14.24 -0.90
N GLU A 291 -14.04 -14.88 -1.59
CA GLU A 291 -13.72 -15.76 -2.71
C GLU A 291 -12.95 -15.04 -3.84
N ALA A 292 -13.32 -13.78 -4.13
CA ALA A 292 -12.63 -12.99 -5.13
C ALA A 292 -11.17 -12.70 -4.69
N LEU A 293 -10.95 -12.38 -3.42
CA LEU A 293 -9.60 -12.21 -2.85
C LEU A 293 -8.78 -13.50 -2.87
N GLU A 294 -9.39 -14.65 -2.55
CA GLU A 294 -8.75 -15.97 -2.62
C GLU A 294 -8.35 -16.34 -4.06
N ARG A 295 -9.13 -15.91 -5.06
CA ARG A 295 -8.75 -16.03 -6.48
C ARG A 295 -7.66 -15.05 -6.92
N GLY A 296 -7.15 -14.21 -6.01
CA GLY A 296 -6.12 -13.21 -6.29
C GLY A 296 -6.65 -11.96 -7.02
N GLU A 297 -7.96 -11.71 -6.99
CA GLU A 297 -8.54 -10.48 -7.57
C GLU A 297 -8.21 -9.28 -6.69
N ILE A 298 -7.77 -8.18 -7.31
CA ILE A 298 -7.47 -6.92 -6.60
C ILE A 298 -8.75 -6.13 -6.42
N ILE A 299 -9.18 -5.96 -5.17
CA ILE A 299 -10.36 -5.15 -4.83
C ILE A 299 -9.88 -3.83 -4.24
N LEU A 300 -10.13 -2.75 -4.97
CA LEU A 300 -9.72 -1.40 -4.59
C LEU A 300 -10.79 -0.73 -3.70
N ASP A 301 -10.33 -0.04 -2.67
CA ASP A 301 -11.16 0.92 -1.95
C ASP A 301 -11.31 2.24 -2.76
N PRO A 302 -12.17 3.18 -2.36
CA PRO A 302 -12.36 4.43 -3.09
C PRO A 302 -11.18 5.41 -3.03
N ALA A 303 -10.15 5.17 -2.21
CA ALA A 303 -9.09 6.14 -1.95
C ALA A 303 -8.02 6.14 -3.06
N PRO A 304 -7.69 7.28 -3.68
CA PRO A 304 -6.66 7.37 -4.72
C PRO A 304 -5.29 6.86 -4.28
N MET A 305 -4.92 7.05 -3.01
CA MET A 305 -3.66 6.57 -2.46
C MET A 305 -3.58 5.04 -2.40
N SER A 306 -4.70 4.36 -2.17
CA SER A 306 -4.79 2.90 -2.25
C SER A 306 -4.60 2.41 -3.69
N HIS A 307 -5.25 3.08 -4.65
CA HIS A 307 -5.06 2.78 -6.08
C HIS A 307 -3.58 2.91 -6.49
N ALA A 308 -2.92 3.98 -6.05
CA ALA A 308 -1.53 4.26 -6.36
C ALA A 308 -0.58 3.20 -5.76
N ARG A 309 -0.79 2.80 -4.49
CA ARG A 309 0.00 1.74 -3.85
C ARG A 309 -0.16 0.42 -4.58
N GLN A 310 -1.40 -0.03 -4.80
CA GLN A 310 -1.67 -1.28 -5.50
C GLN A 310 -1.09 -1.29 -6.93
N PHE A 311 -1.13 -0.16 -7.63
CA PHE A 311 -0.52 0.03 -8.94
C PHE A 311 1.01 -0.13 -8.87
N LEU A 312 1.65 0.54 -7.91
CA LEU A 312 3.09 0.44 -7.70
C LEU A 312 3.50 -0.97 -7.26
N ASP A 313 2.80 -1.54 -6.29
CA ASP A 313 3.07 -2.88 -5.75
C ASP A 313 2.96 -3.95 -6.84
N SER A 314 1.97 -3.83 -7.73
CA SER A 314 1.73 -4.80 -8.79
C SER A 314 2.71 -4.70 -9.96
N LEU A 315 3.17 -3.51 -10.33
CA LEU A 315 3.92 -3.30 -11.58
C LEU A 315 5.34 -2.78 -11.39
N TYR A 316 5.63 -2.13 -10.25
CA TYR A 316 6.88 -1.41 -10.06
C TYR A 316 7.65 -1.78 -8.79
N THR A 317 7.19 -2.78 -8.03
CA THR A 317 7.89 -3.27 -6.83
C THR A 317 9.01 -4.23 -7.19
N THR A 318 10.11 -4.14 -6.45
CA THR A 318 11.21 -5.09 -6.39
C THR A 318 11.50 -5.42 -4.94
N GLU A 319 12.39 -6.37 -4.67
CA GLU A 319 12.85 -6.70 -3.29
C GLU A 319 13.48 -5.48 -2.58
N GLU A 320 14.08 -4.54 -3.34
CA GLU A 320 14.73 -3.35 -2.80
C GLU A 320 13.76 -2.14 -2.66
N GLY A 321 12.58 -2.17 -3.27
CA GLY A 321 11.61 -1.07 -3.27
C GLY A 321 11.01 -0.76 -4.64
N TYR A 322 10.48 0.45 -4.82
CA TYR A 322 9.86 0.85 -6.09
C TYR A 322 10.90 1.24 -7.13
N ARG A 323 10.83 0.61 -8.31
CA ARG A 323 11.68 0.94 -9.47
C ARG A 323 11.19 2.14 -10.28
N LEU A 324 10.14 2.84 -9.85
CA LEU A 324 9.57 4.03 -10.48
C LEU A 324 9.90 5.26 -9.64
N VAL A 325 10.36 6.33 -10.26
CA VAL A 325 10.66 7.63 -9.63
C VAL A 325 10.03 8.73 -10.47
N HIS A 326 9.46 9.74 -9.83
CA HIS A 326 9.04 10.99 -10.46
C HIS A 326 9.99 12.11 -10.04
N TYR A 327 10.74 12.67 -10.99
CA TYR A 327 11.77 13.67 -10.77
C TYR A 327 11.71 14.75 -11.86
N ALA A 328 11.78 16.03 -11.48
CA ALA A 328 11.78 17.17 -12.39
C ALA A 328 10.63 17.13 -13.43
N ASP A 329 9.43 16.80 -12.96
CA ASP A 329 8.18 16.65 -13.74
C ASP A 329 8.14 15.46 -14.72
N ASP A 330 9.19 14.62 -14.75
CA ASP A 330 9.28 13.44 -15.60
C ASP A 330 9.26 12.15 -14.80
N TRP A 331 8.85 11.07 -15.48
CA TRP A 331 8.87 9.71 -14.94
C TRP A 331 10.15 8.98 -15.33
N TYR A 332 10.70 8.23 -14.37
CA TYR A 332 11.89 7.40 -14.58
C TYR A 332 11.66 6.01 -14.03
N VAL A 333 12.08 4.99 -14.80
CA VAL A 333 12.02 3.58 -14.38
C VAL A 333 13.41 2.97 -14.34
N TYR A 334 13.73 2.27 -13.27
CA TYR A 334 14.98 1.53 -13.13
C TYR A 334 15.02 0.33 -14.08
N LYS A 335 16.10 0.22 -14.86
CA LYS A 335 16.33 -0.82 -15.87
C LYS A 335 17.40 -1.84 -15.46
N GLY A 336 17.78 -1.88 -14.19
CA GLY A 336 18.84 -2.75 -13.70
C GLY A 336 20.20 -2.09 -13.61
N THR A 337 20.48 -1.12 -14.49
CA THR A 337 21.75 -0.36 -14.52
C THR A 337 21.55 1.13 -14.27
N HIS A 338 20.48 1.71 -14.78
CA HIS A 338 20.16 3.14 -14.69
C HIS A 338 18.66 3.37 -14.73
N TYR A 339 18.24 4.60 -14.53
CA TYR A 339 16.87 5.06 -14.66
C TYR A 339 16.61 5.67 -16.03
N GLU A 340 15.72 5.07 -16.79
CA GLU A 340 15.30 5.53 -18.11
C GLU A 340 14.05 6.41 -17.98
N GLN A 341 14.04 7.54 -18.68
CA GLN A 341 12.87 8.41 -18.76
C GLN A 341 11.75 7.74 -19.54
N ILE A 342 10.52 7.83 -19.00
CA ILE A 342 9.32 7.30 -19.65
C ILE A 342 8.29 8.42 -19.80
N GLU A 343 7.56 8.42 -20.90
CA GLU A 343 6.49 9.37 -21.15
C GLU A 343 5.33 9.18 -20.16
N ASP A 344 4.70 10.29 -19.72
CA ASP A 344 3.49 10.28 -18.89
C ASP A 344 2.37 9.46 -19.52
N SER A 345 2.24 9.51 -20.85
CA SER A 345 1.28 8.72 -21.63
C SER A 345 1.45 7.21 -21.40
N THR A 346 2.68 6.73 -21.28
CA THR A 346 3.00 5.31 -21.04
C THR A 346 2.57 4.88 -19.64
N ILE A 347 2.90 5.66 -18.61
CA ILE A 347 2.50 5.37 -17.23
C ILE A 347 0.98 5.45 -17.09
N ARG A 348 0.35 6.46 -17.69
CA ARG A 348 -1.11 6.62 -17.69
C ARG A 348 -1.81 5.44 -18.37
N SER A 349 -1.27 4.96 -19.49
CA SER A 349 -1.80 3.75 -20.16
C SER A 349 -1.67 2.51 -19.28
N ALA A 350 -0.54 2.35 -18.58
CA ALA A 350 -0.34 1.26 -17.62
C ALA A 350 -1.35 1.35 -16.46
N ALA A 351 -1.59 2.56 -15.93
CA ALA A 351 -2.57 2.79 -14.87
C ALA A 351 -4.00 2.45 -15.32
N TYR A 352 -4.41 2.84 -16.53
CA TYR A 352 -5.70 2.45 -17.09
C TYR A 352 -5.86 0.93 -17.16
N LYS A 353 -4.87 0.23 -17.73
CA LYS A 353 -4.89 -1.23 -17.89
C LYS A 353 -4.93 -1.95 -16.53
N PHE A 354 -4.16 -1.48 -15.57
CA PHE A 354 -4.16 -2.02 -14.23
C PHE A 354 -5.53 -1.85 -13.55
N LEU A 355 -6.06 -0.62 -13.53
CA LEU A 355 -7.34 -0.30 -12.88
C LEU A 355 -8.52 -1.02 -13.55
N ASP A 356 -8.46 -1.26 -14.87
CA ASP A 356 -9.50 -1.99 -15.61
C ASP A 356 -9.59 -3.47 -15.19
N GLN A 357 -8.48 -4.06 -14.76
CA GLN A 357 -8.43 -5.43 -14.25
C GLN A 357 -8.89 -5.53 -12.79
N CYS A 358 -8.93 -4.42 -12.07
CA CYS A 358 -9.31 -4.37 -10.67
C CYS A 358 -10.84 -4.43 -10.49
N LYS A 359 -11.23 -4.76 -9.27
CA LYS A 359 -12.62 -4.75 -8.79
C LYS A 359 -12.79 -3.64 -7.75
N LYS A 360 -14.04 -3.32 -7.46
CA LYS A 360 -14.44 -2.47 -6.32
C LYS A 360 -15.72 -3.02 -5.70
N THR A 361 -16.05 -2.55 -4.52
CA THR A 361 -17.36 -2.86 -3.93
C THR A 361 -18.33 -1.71 -4.15
N ASP A 362 -19.60 -2.04 -4.42
CA ASP A 362 -20.69 -1.07 -4.42
C ASP A 362 -21.19 -0.80 -2.99
N ARG A 363 -22.25 0.04 -2.86
CA ARG A 363 -22.87 0.37 -1.55
C ARG A 363 -23.48 -0.85 -0.83
N ARG A 364 -23.74 -1.95 -1.54
CA ARG A 364 -24.29 -3.21 -1.03
C ARG A 364 -23.18 -4.26 -0.83
N ASN A 365 -21.91 -3.87 -0.91
CA ASN A 365 -20.74 -4.76 -0.82
C ASN A 365 -20.66 -5.79 -1.97
N ASN A 366 -21.36 -5.60 -3.11
CA ASN A 366 -21.15 -6.43 -4.29
C ASN A 366 -19.80 -6.14 -4.91
N VAL A 367 -19.07 -7.18 -5.29
CA VAL A 367 -17.84 -7.06 -6.07
C VAL A 367 -18.20 -6.80 -7.54
N ILE A 368 -17.83 -5.63 -8.04
CA ILE A 368 -18.09 -5.19 -9.41
C ILE A 368 -16.78 -4.74 -10.07
N PRO A 369 -16.69 -4.72 -11.42
CA PRO A 369 -15.55 -4.16 -12.12
C PRO A 369 -15.28 -2.72 -11.67
N PHE A 370 -14.00 -2.34 -11.58
CA PHE A 370 -13.63 -0.98 -11.16
C PHE A 370 -14.09 0.08 -12.18
N ALA A 371 -14.03 -0.23 -13.49
CA ALA A 371 -14.39 0.65 -14.60
C ALA A 371 -13.72 2.04 -14.47
N PRO A 372 -12.43 2.17 -14.82
CA PRO A 372 -11.65 3.39 -14.63
C PRO A 372 -12.20 4.53 -15.51
N THR A 373 -12.30 5.72 -14.92
CA THR A 373 -12.68 6.95 -15.61
C THR A 373 -11.51 7.92 -15.64
N PRO A 374 -11.47 8.91 -16.56
CA PRO A 374 -10.40 9.90 -16.61
C PRO A 374 -10.12 10.59 -15.25
N PRO A 375 -11.13 11.01 -14.46
CA PRO A 375 -10.89 11.56 -13.13
C PRO A 375 -10.25 10.58 -12.15
N THR A 376 -10.70 9.30 -12.12
CA THR A 376 -10.16 8.30 -11.21
C THR A 376 -8.72 7.96 -11.55
N VAL A 377 -8.40 7.84 -12.84
CA VAL A 377 -7.01 7.61 -13.29
C VAL A 377 -6.13 8.82 -12.97
N SER A 378 -6.61 10.05 -13.20
CA SER A 378 -5.84 11.25 -12.86
C SER A 378 -5.55 11.34 -11.36
N ALA A 379 -6.54 11.04 -10.51
CA ALA A 379 -6.34 11.02 -9.06
C ALA A 379 -5.35 9.92 -8.62
N ALA A 380 -5.41 8.74 -9.22
CA ALA A 380 -4.43 7.67 -8.98
C ALA A 380 -3.02 8.06 -9.43
N MET A 381 -2.88 8.72 -10.59
CA MET A 381 -1.61 9.21 -11.10
C MET A 381 -1.00 10.29 -10.18
N ASP A 382 -1.81 11.24 -9.71
CA ASP A 382 -1.35 12.28 -8.77
C ASP A 382 -0.89 11.66 -7.45
N ALA A 383 -1.63 10.67 -6.93
CA ALA A 383 -1.23 9.92 -5.75
C ALA A 383 0.05 9.11 -5.99
N THR A 384 0.20 8.50 -7.18
CA THR A 384 1.42 7.78 -7.56
C THR A 384 2.63 8.73 -7.60
N LYS A 385 2.47 9.93 -8.21
CA LYS A 385 3.51 10.97 -8.19
C LYS A 385 3.94 11.30 -6.76
N ALA A 386 2.97 11.48 -5.86
CA ALA A 386 3.27 11.83 -4.46
C ALA A 386 4.05 10.72 -3.73
N LEU A 387 3.79 9.44 -4.04
CA LEU A 387 4.48 8.30 -3.41
C LEU A 387 5.93 8.13 -3.87
N VAL A 388 6.21 8.40 -5.14
CA VAL A 388 7.54 8.17 -5.74
C VAL A 388 8.25 9.48 -6.09
N HIS A 389 7.84 10.60 -5.50
CA HIS A 389 8.40 11.92 -5.79
C HIS A 389 9.80 12.10 -5.22
N LEU A 390 10.75 12.37 -6.08
CA LEU A 390 12.09 12.84 -5.72
C LEU A 390 12.16 14.37 -5.89
N ARG A 391 12.46 15.07 -4.80
CA ARG A 391 12.58 16.54 -4.83
C ARG A 391 13.72 16.95 -5.76
N ASN A 392 13.44 17.89 -6.67
CA ASN A 392 14.48 18.47 -7.52
C ASN A 392 15.21 19.60 -6.77
N THR A 393 16.35 19.29 -6.19
CA THR A 393 17.23 20.22 -5.47
C THR A 393 18.66 20.08 -6.00
N PRO A 394 19.58 21.02 -5.73
CA PRO A 394 20.98 20.85 -6.13
C PRO A 394 21.62 19.54 -5.62
N ASN A 395 21.17 19.06 -4.46
CA ASN A 395 21.69 17.85 -3.82
C ASN A 395 21.03 16.55 -4.32
N THR A 396 19.99 16.64 -5.16
CA THR A 396 19.27 15.49 -5.72
C THR A 396 19.42 15.39 -7.23
N LYS A 397 20.35 16.14 -7.83
CA LYS A 397 20.70 15.98 -9.24
C LYS A 397 21.41 14.66 -9.47
N PRO A 398 21.00 13.83 -10.44
CA PRO A 398 21.69 12.60 -10.76
C PRO A 398 23.12 12.85 -11.25
N PRO A 399 24.09 11.98 -10.91
CA PRO A 399 23.91 10.78 -10.09
C PRO A 399 23.80 11.09 -8.59
N VAL A 400 22.87 10.40 -7.87
CA VAL A 400 22.63 10.60 -6.45
C VAL A 400 22.11 9.30 -5.80
N TRP A 401 22.43 9.09 -4.53
CA TRP A 401 21.76 8.05 -3.75
C TRP A 401 20.37 8.51 -3.29
N LEU A 402 19.36 7.67 -3.51
CA LEU A 402 18.00 7.93 -3.01
C LEU A 402 17.97 7.85 -1.48
N SER A 403 17.02 8.56 -0.88
CA SER A 403 16.82 8.60 0.57
C SER A 403 16.71 7.20 1.19
N GLY A 404 17.49 6.94 2.23
CA GLY A 404 17.58 5.64 2.90
C GLY A 404 18.65 4.71 2.33
N TYR A 405 19.32 5.08 1.24
CA TYR A 405 20.39 4.28 0.61
C TYR A 405 21.78 4.90 0.75
N GLU A 406 21.92 6.06 1.40
CA GLU A 406 23.18 6.83 1.47
C GLU A 406 24.20 6.24 2.45
N ASN A 407 23.72 5.59 3.52
CA ASN A 407 24.58 5.13 4.62
C ASN A 407 25.58 4.08 4.19
N GLY A 408 26.86 4.36 4.42
CA GLY A 408 27.97 3.44 4.10
C GLY A 408 28.24 3.28 2.61
N ARG A 409 27.70 4.16 1.77
CA ARG A 409 27.90 4.16 0.30
C ARG A 409 28.94 5.18 -0.11
N PRO A 410 29.66 4.95 -1.24
CA PRO A 410 30.56 5.93 -1.82
C PRO A 410 29.81 7.18 -2.30
N GLU A 411 30.52 8.28 -2.44
CA GLU A 411 29.98 9.51 -3.05
C GLU A 411 29.47 9.24 -4.47
N ALA A 412 28.21 9.58 -4.74
CA ALA A 412 27.54 9.27 -6.00
C ALA A 412 28.30 9.82 -7.24
N GLY A 413 28.90 11.00 -7.13
CA GLY A 413 29.67 11.62 -8.20
C GLY A 413 30.98 10.91 -8.56
N LYS A 414 31.41 9.93 -7.76
CA LYS A 414 32.58 9.08 -8.01
C LYS A 414 32.24 7.74 -8.65
N LEU A 415 30.96 7.51 -8.94
CA LEU A 415 30.47 6.25 -9.48
C LEU A 415 30.02 6.41 -10.93
N ILE A 416 30.38 5.47 -11.77
CA ILE A 416 29.89 5.30 -13.13
C ILE A 416 29.12 3.99 -13.22
N SER A 417 27.92 4.02 -13.77
CA SER A 417 27.17 2.81 -14.07
C SER A 417 27.67 2.17 -15.36
N LEU A 418 28.02 0.88 -15.29
CA LEU A 418 28.44 0.02 -16.39
C LEU A 418 27.47 -1.16 -16.51
N GLU A 419 27.62 -2.02 -17.52
CA GLU A 419 26.75 -3.20 -17.66
C GLU A 419 26.83 -4.17 -16.47
N ASN A 420 28.01 -4.33 -15.89
CA ASN A 420 28.28 -5.31 -14.84
C ASN A 420 28.40 -4.73 -13.43
N GLY A 421 28.11 -3.44 -13.21
CA GLY A 421 28.13 -2.82 -11.88
C GLY A 421 28.37 -1.31 -11.89
N LEU A 422 28.53 -0.77 -10.67
CA LEU A 422 28.90 0.63 -10.44
C LEU A 422 30.43 0.69 -10.23
N PHE A 423 31.13 1.32 -11.14
CA PHE A 423 32.58 1.45 -11.07
C PHE A 423 32.97 2.68 -10.26
N HIS A 424 33.78 2.48 -9.21
CA HIS A 424 34.32 3.57 -8.38
C HIS A 424 35.58 4.13 -9.01
N LEU A 425 35.53 5.41 -9.43
CA LEU A 425 36.58 6.07 -10.21
C LEU A 425 37.93 6.16 -9.48
N GLU A 426 37.93 6.41 -8.18
CA GLU A 426 39.16 6.61 -7.41
C GLU A 426 39.75 5.28 -6.91
N GLU A 427 38.89 4.33 -6.50
CA GLU A 427 39.31 3.07 -5.93
C GLU A 427 39.55 1.97 -6.97
N GLY A 428 39.03 2.16 -8.21
CA GLY A 428 39.15 1.19 -9.29
C GLY A 428 38.42 -0.13 -9.05
N VAL A 429 37.41 -0.12 -8.19
CA VAL A 429 36.61 -1.30 -7.83
C VAL A 429 35.21 -1.26 -8.43
N LEU A 430 34.67 -2.44 -8.71
CA LEU A 430 33.32 -2.62 -9.20
C LEU A 430 32.40 -3.01 -8.05
N LEU A 431 31.33 -2.24 -7.87
CA LEU A 431 30.28 -2.47 -6.87
C LEU A 431 29.02 -3.03 -7.55
N PRO A 432 28.17 -3.76 -6.85
CA PRO A 432 26.89 -4.22 -7.41
C PRO A 432 25.98 -3.03 -7.74
N HIS A 433 25.14 -3.21 -8.75
CA HIS A 433 24.06 -2.27 -9.03
C HIS A 433 23.09 -2.17 -7.84
N SER A 434 22.46 -1.02 -7.70
CA SER A 434 21.47 -0.78 -6.65
C SER A 434 20.33 0.08 -7.18
N LEU A 435 19.11 -0.31 -6.86
CA LEU A 435 17.90 0.49 -7.08
C LEU A 435 18.01 1.89 -6.44
N GLY A 436 18.72 1.98 -5.33
CA GLY A 436 18.94 3.24 -4.61
C GLY A 436 19.87 4.23 -5.32
N PHE A 437 20.58 3.82 -6.38
CA PHE A 437 21.47 4.71 -7.14
C PHE A 437 20.73 5.34 -8.33
N PHE A 438 20.25 6.58 -8.15
CA PHE A 438 19.54 7.31 -9.18
C PHE A 438 20.56 7.95 -10.15
N THR A 439 20.76 7.30 -11.28
CA THR A 439 21.53 7.81 -12.43
C THR A 439 20.72 7.65 -13.71
N GLN A 440 20.83 8.60 -14.62
CA GLN A 440 20.18 8.58 -15.95
C GLN A 440 21.06 7.96 -17.03
N ASN A 441 22.32 7.67 -16.69
CA ASN A 441 23.32 7.21 -17.63
C ASN A 441 23.90 5.86 -17.19
N SER A 442 24.12 4.97 -18.15
CA SER A 442 24.91 3.75 -18.01
C SER A 442 25.73 3.56 -19.28
N LEU A 443 26.99 3.17 -19.15
CA LEU A 443 27.84 2.89 -20.29
C LEU A 443 27.63 1.46 -20.78
N PRO A 444 27.57 1.24 -22.11
CA PRO A 444 27.16 -0.04 -22.69
C PRO A 444 28.34 -1.02 -22.83
N PHE A 445 29.12 -1.20 -21.75
CA PHE A 445 30.18 -2.18 -21.69
C PHE A 445 30.40 -2.66 -20.25
N ALA A 446 30.96 -3.87 -20.13
CA ALA A 446 31.37 -4.43 -18.85
C ALA A 446 32.82 -4.04 -18.54
N TYR A 447 33.08 -3.62 -17.31
CA TYR A 447 34.46 -3.43 -16.86
C TYR A 447 35.19 -4.76 -16.71
N SER A 448 36.39 -4.83 -17.26
CA SER A 448 37.33 -5.94 -17.08
C SER A 448 38.74 -5.39 -16.90
N PRO A 449 39.43 -5.70 -15.80
CA PRO A 449 40.82 -5.27 -15.58
C PRO A 449 41.80 -5.89 -16.58
N GLU A 450 41.43 -7.01 -17.19
CA GLU A 450 42.25 -7.74 -18.19
C GLU A 450 42.05 -7.23 -19.62
N ALA A 451 41.16 -6.24 -19.82
CA ALA A 451 40.83 -5.73 -21.16
C ALA A 451 42.02 -4.99 -21.76
N SER A 452 42.29 -5.25 -23.04
CA SER A 452 43.33 -4.56 -23.83
C SER A 452 42.76 -4.02 -25.15
N CYS A 453 43.37 -2.99 -25.70
CA CYS A 453 42.90 -2.34 -26.92
C CYS A 453 44.03 -2.11 -27.96
N PRO A 454 44.75 -3.18 -28.38
CA PRO A 454 45.96 -3.07 -29.20
C PRO A 454 45.73 -2.37 -30.53
N VAL A 455 44.56 -2.51 -31.15
CA VAL A 455 44.19 -1.84 -32.39
C VAL A 455 44.06 -0.32 -32.19
N TRP A 456 43.45 0.08 -31.08
CA TRP A 456 43.31 1.48 -30.70
C TRP A 456 44.67 2.10 -30.36
N GLU A 457 45.49 1.43 -29.60
CA GLU A 457 46.85 1.86 -29.27
C GLU A 457 47.71 2.03 -30.51
N SER A 458 47.67 1.06 -31.43
CA SER A 458 48.35 1.15 -32.72
C SER A 458 47.86 2.32 -33.57
N PHE A 459 46.55 2.59 -33.60
CA PHE A 459 45.96 3.73 -34.27
C PHE A 459 46.48 5.05 -33.70
N LEU A 460 46.53 5.20 -32.39
CA LEU A 460 47.01 6.41 -31.73
C LEU A 460 48.51 6.62 -31.96
N SER A 461 49.34 5.55 -31.92
CA SER A 461 50.77 5.62 -32.24
C SER A 461 51.06 6.07 -33.68
N GLN A 462 50.21 5.64 -34.63
CA GLN A 462 50.32 6.10 -36.03
C GLN A 462 49.86 7.55 -36.22
N LEU A 463 48.87 7.99 -35.40
CA LEU A 463 48.35 9.34 -35.51
C LEU A 463 49.30 10.40 -34.94
N TRP A 464 49.94 10.05 -33.82
CA TRP A 464 50.83 10.93 -33.05
C TRP A 464 52.18 10.22 -32.79
N GLU A 465 52.92 9.94 -33.86
CA GLU A 465 54.20 9.28 -33.79
C GLU A 465 55.19 10.05 -32.90
N GLY A 466 55.54 9.49 -31.73
CA GLY A 466 56.44 10.10 -30.76
C GLY A 466 55.86 11.23 -29.91
N ASP A 467 54.56 11.54 -30.02
CA ASP A 467 53.88 12.56 -29.23
C ASP A 467 52.96 11.90 -28.15
N GLU A 468 53.60 11.42 -27.09
CA GLU A 468 52.89 10.80 -25.97
C GLU A 468 51.99 11.77 -25.22
N GLU A 469 52.31 13.08 -25.21
CA GLU A 469 51.52 14.10 -24.52
C GLU A 469 50.14 14.27 -25.19
N SER A 470 50.05 14.23 -26.52
CA SER A 470 48.79 14.27 -27.25
C SER A 470 47.94 13.00 -26.98
N VAL A 471 48.57 11.83 -26.88
CA VAL A 471 47.88 10.58 -26.53
C VAL A 471 47.32 10.65 -25.11
N GLN A 472 48.11 11.10 -24.14
CA GLN A 472 47.69 11.28 -22.75
C GLN A 472 46.54 12.31 -22.63
N CYS A 473 46.68 13.45 -23.32
CA CYS A 473 45.63 14.47 -23.34
C CYS A 473 44.30 13.90 -23.89
N LEU A 474 44.34 13.09 -24.96
CA LEU A 474 43.14 12.44 -25.48
C LEU A 474 42.55 11.46 -24.46
N GLN A 475 43.38 10.70 -23.76
CA GLN A 475 42.94 9.75 -22.71
C GLN A 475 42.25 10.50 -21.56
N GLU A 476 42.81 11.63 -21.13
CA GLU A 476 42.21 12.48 -20.10
C GLU A 476 40.87 13.08 -20.56
N ILE A 477 40.75 13.50 -21.83
CA ILE A 477 39.48 13.96 -22.42
C ILE A 477 38.43 12.85 -22.38
N PHE A 478 38.78 11.62 -22.76
CA PHE A 478 37.87 10.47 -22.71
C PHE A 478 37.43 10.18 -21.28
N GLY A 479 38.38 10.12 -20.33
CA GLY A 479 38.07 9.92 -18.91
C GLY A 479 37.14 10.98 -18.34
N TYR A 480 37.40 12.26 -18.67
CA TYR A 480 36.54 13.36 -18.23
C TYR A 480 35.11 13.26 -18.79
N ILE A 481 34.95 12.91 -20.06
CA ILE A 481 33.61 12.75 -20.68
C ILE A 481 32.92 11.51 -20.11
N LEU A 482 33.62 10.40 -19.94
CA LEU A 482 33.06 9.17 -19.37
C LEU A 482 32.59 9.36 -17.93
N SER A 483 33.30 10.20 -17.14
CA SER A 483 32.91 10.48 -15.74
C SER A 483 31.63 11.31 -15.63
N GLY A 484 31.18 11.97 -16.71
CA GLY A 484 30.05 12.91 -16.68
C GLY A 484 30.32 14.18 -15.87
N ASP A 485 31.57 14.44 -15.46
CA ASP A 485 31.94 15.63 -14.69
C ASP A 485 31.95 16.88 -15.60
N THR A 486 31.18 17.88 -15.20
CA THR A 486 31.10 19.17 -15.93
C THR A 486 31.78 20.32 -15.20
N ARG A 487 32.44 20.07 -14.04
CA ARG A 487 33.03 21.12 -13.18
C ARG A 487 34.10 21.95 -13.91
N GLN A 488 34.81 21.35 -14.88
CA GLN A 488 35.85 22.05 -15.66
C GLN A 488 35.24 23.01 -16.68
N GLN A 489 33.96 22.87 -17.03
CA GLN A 489 33.27 23.73 -18.01
C GLN A 489 34.05 23.86 -19.34
N LYS A 490 34.57 22.75 -19.88
CA LYS A 490 35.39 22.69 -21.10
C LYS A 490 34.56 22.16 -22.27
N PHE A 491 34.91 22.60 -23.45
CA PHE A 491 34.59 21.91 -24.70
C PHE A 491 35.89 21.57 -25.42
N PHE A 492 35.88 20.47 -26.16
CA PHE A 492 37.05 19.97 -26.86
C PHE A 492 36.89 20.16 -28.36
N ASN A 493 37.92 20.72 -29.03
CA ASN A 493 37.92 20.95 -30.45
C ASN A 493 39.02 20.16 -31.12
N LEU A 494 38.66 19.14 -31.91
CA LEU A 494 39.60 18.34 -32.68
C LEU A 494 39.93 19.04 -34.00
N ILE A 495 41.10 19.65 -34.09
CA ILE A 495 41.57 20.38 -35.26
C ILE A 495 42.60 19.53 -36.02
N GLY A 496 42.52 19.50 -37.36
CA GLY A 496 43.48 18.79 -38.21
C GLY A 496 43.00 18.68 -39.65
N PRO A 497 43.86 18.23 -40.57
CA PRO A 497 43.53 18.10 -41.98
C PRO A 497 42.43 17.05 -42.23
N ARG A 498 41.93 16.99 -43.45
CA ARG A 498 40.97 15.93 -43.83
C ARG A 498 41.63 14.56 -43.71
N ARG A 499 40.88 13.56 -43.24
CA ARG A 499 41.34 12.17 -43.03
C ARG A 499 42.43 11.99 -41.94
N SER A 500 42.55 12.92 -41.00
CA SER A 500 43.47 12.84 -39.87
C SER A 500 42.87 12.14 -38.63
N GLY A 501 42.05 11.14 -38.77
CA GLY A 501 41.56 10.32 -37.67
C GLY A 501 40.46 10.92 -36.77
N LYS A 502 40.13 12.23 -36.89
CA LYS A 502 39.11 12.88 -36.02
C LYS A 502 37.76 12.15 -35.93
N GLY A 503 37.26 11.70 -37.11
CA GLY A 503 36.00 10.96 -37.16
C GLY A 503 36.09 9.57 -36.51
N THR A 504 37.29 8.95 -36.54
CA THR A 504 37.52 7.67 -35.84
C THR A 504 37.53 7.88 -34.34
N ILE A 505 38.21 8.88 -33.82
CA ILE A 505 38.23 9.27 -32.41
C ILE A 505 36.79 9.49 -31.90
N ASN A 506 36.00 10.30 -32.64
CA ASN A 506 34.62 10.56 -32.27
C ASN A 506 33.74 9.29 -32.28
N LYS A 507 33.92 8.40 -33.27
CA LYS A 507 33.17 7.14 -33.35
C LYS A 507 33.48 6.21 -32.16
N VAL A 508 34.74 6.13 -31.74
CA VAL A 508 35.15 5.33 -30.57
C VAL A 508 34.53 5.92 -29.30
N LEU A 509 34.60 7.25 -29.15
CA LEU A 509 34.00 7.91 -27.99
C LEU A 509 32.48 7.69 -27.91
N VAL A 510 31.77 7.84 -29.02
CA VAL A 510 30.32 7.57 -29.11
C VAL A 510 30.00 6.11 -28.83
N ALA A 511 30.84 5.18 -29.30
CA ALA A 511 30.66 3.75 -29.01
C ALA A 511 30.86 3.42 -27.53
N LEU A 512 31.82 4.03 -26.84
CA LEU A 512 32.05 3.88 -25.40
C LEU A 512 30.90 4.47 -24.59
N LEU A 513 30.38 5.61 -24.97
CA LEU A 513 29.26 6.26 -24.27
C LEU A 513 27.90 5.57 -24.54
N GLY A 514 27.74 5.03 -25.73
CA GLY A 514 26.46 4.58 -26.25
C GLY A 514 25.61 5.70 -26.85
N GLN A 515 24.75 5.35 -27.80
CA GLN A 515 23.91 6.32 -28.50
C GLN A 515 22.93 7.07 -27.60
N HIS A 516 22.40 6.40 -26.56
CA HIS A 516 21.44 7.00 -25.62
C HIS A 516 22.07 8.10 -24.74
N ASN A 517 23.40 8.06 -24.52
CA ASN A 517 24.14 9.06 -23.77
C ASN A 517 24.74 10.17 -24.65
N THR A 518 24.51 10.13 -25.96
CA THR A 518 25.10 11.08 -26.91
C THR A 518 24.05 11.78 -27.76
N VAL A 519 24.37 12.98 -28.19
CA VAL A 519 23.56 13.73 -29.15
C VAL A 519 24.49 14.37 -30.21
N ALA A 520 24.03 14.46 -31.46
CA ALA A 520 24.77 15.06 -32.55
C ALA A 520 23.98 16.24 -33.16
N PRO A 521 23.89 17.36 -32.43
CA PRO A 521 23.10 18.51 -32.88
C PRO A 521 23.80 19.29 -34.00
N GLU A 522 23.02 20.06 -34.75
CA GLU A 522 23.58 21.08 -35.62
C GLU A 522 23.90 22.36 -34.83
N LEU A 523 24.99 23.06 -35.20
CA LEU A 523 25.36 24.31 -34.52
C LEU A 523 24.27 25.39 -34.57
N GLY A 524 23.42 25.35 -35.60
CA GLY A 524 22.28 26.28 -35.75
C GLY A 524 21.21 26.10 -34.69
N GLU A 525 20.98 24.87 -34.26
CA GLU A 525 19.96 24.51 -33.27
C GLU A 525 20.24 25.12 -31.88
N LEU A 526 21.50 25.45 -31.58
CA LEU A 526 21.87 26.15 -30.33
C LEU A 526 21.19 27.52 -30.19
N CYS A 527 20.76 28.13 -31.29
CA CYS A 527 20.09 29.42 -31.28
C CYS A 527 18.58 29.33 -31.20
N ASP A 528 18.02 28.12 -31.26
CA ASP A 528 16.58 27.87 -31.19
C ASP A 528 16.08 27.91 -29.75
N THR A 529 14.81 28.28 -29.58
CA THR A 529 14.16 28.43 -28.24
C THR A 529 14.27 27.16 -27.39
N PHE A 530 14.23 25.98 -28.00
CA PHE A 530 14.31 24.67 -27.34
C PHE A 530 15.52 23.84 -27.80
N GLY A 531 16.51 24.46 -28.45
CA GLY A 531 17.66 23.78 -29.06
C GLY A 531 18.53 22.99 -28.10
N LEU A 532 18.50 23.31 -26.80
CA LEU A 532 19.23 22.59 -25.75
C LEU A 532 18.42 21.44 -25.11
N GLN A 533 17.12 21.32 -25.39
CA GLN A 533 16.29 20.27 -24.79
C GLN A 533 16.81 18.86 -25.11
N PRO A 534 17.26 18.48 -26.30
CA PRO A 534 17.81 17.16 -26.61
C PRO A 534 19.11 16.81 -25.85
N TRP A 535 19.77 17.82 -25.22
CA TRP A 535 21.04 17.64 -24.53
C TRP A 535 20.85 17.24 -23.06
N LEU A 536 19.65 17.45 -22.53
CA LEU A 536 19.37 17.13 -21.14
C LEU A 536 19.62 15.64 -20.87
N GLY A 537 20.39 15.34 -19.83
CA GLY A 537 20.76 13.98 -19.47
C GLY A 537 21.78 13.29 -20.38
N LYS A 538 22.36 13.99 -21.37
CA LYS A 538 23.41 13.44 -22.26
C LYS A 538 24.80 13.70 -21.70
N LEU A 539 25.71 12.74 -21.90
CA LEU A 539 27.11 12.86 -21.51
C LEU A 539 27.94 13.59 -22.58
N LEU A 540 27.54 13.52 -23.86
CA LEU A 540 28.26 14.11 -24.96
C LEU A 540 27.31 14.74 -25.99
N ALA A 541 27.58 16.00 -26.35
CA ALA A 541 27.06 16.61 -27.55
C ALA A 541 28.22 16.75 -28.59
N SER A 542 28.14 16.00 -29.68
CA SER A 542 29.20 15.92 -30.68
C SER A 542 28.79 16.60 -31.97
N PHE A 543 29.54 17.65 -32.38
CA PHE A 543 29.33 18.39 -33.63
C PHE A 543 30.25 17.86 -34.72
N THR A 544 29.72 17.13 -35.70
CA THR A 544 30.52 16.47 -36.75
C THR A 544 30.92 17.39 -37.92
N ALA A 545 30.27 18.55 -38.06
CA ALA A 545 30.58 19.54 -39.07
C ALA A 545 30.30 20.96 -38.56
N ALA A 546 31.30 21.59 -37.98
CA ALA A 546 31.19 22.96 -37.48
C ALA A 546 31.18 24.00 -38.65
N ARG A 547 30.15 24.00 -39.49
CA ARG A 547 29.84 25.12 -40.39
C ARG A 547 28.73 25.95 -39.74
N ALA A 548 29.11 26.92 -38.89
CA ALA A 548 28.17 27.95 -38.50
C ALA A 548 27.81 28.80 -39.73
N PRO A 549 26.52 29.05 -40.01
CA PRO A 549 26.13 30.06 -40.98
C PRO A 549 26.78 31.40 -40.62
N ASP A 550 27.36 32.12 -41.59
CA ASP A 550 28.13 33.35 -41.32
C ASP A 550 27.38 34.44 -40.55
N ARG A 551 26.05 34.41 -40.53
CA ARG A 551 25.17 35.34 -39.78
C ARG A 551 25.04 35.07 -38.30
N ASN A 552 25.39 33.89 -37.80
CA ASN A 552 25.14 33.48 -36.42
C ASN A 552 26.41 33.10 -35.61
N ARG A 553 27.62 33.26 -36.17
CA ARG A 553 28.87 32.86 -35.47
C ARG A 553 29.01 33.44 -34.06
N ASN A 554 28.71 34.73 -33.91
CA ASN A 554 28.82 35.38 -32.59
C ASN A 554 27.75 34.94 -31.61
N ALA A 555 26.56 34.61 -32.09
CA ALA A 555 25.48 34.08 -31.25
C ALA A 555 25.79 32.66 -30.77
N VAL A 556 26.28 31.76 -31.64
CA VAL A 556 26.70 30.40 -31.31
C VAL A 556 27.85 30.41 -30.32
N VAL A 557 28.89 31.22 -30.52
CA VAL A 557 30.02 31.35 -29.59
C VAL A 557 29.55 31.90 -28.24
N SER A 558 28.67 32.90 -28.22
CA SER A 558 28.15 33.47 -26.99
C SER A 558 27.25 32.49 -26.22
N GLN A 559 26.52 31.59 -26.89
CA GLN A 559 25.72 30.56 -26.25
C GLN A 559 26.56 29.39 -25.70
N LEU A 560 27.59 28.95 -26.44
CA LEU A 560 28.55 27.96 -25.93
C LEU A 560 29.32 28.45 -24.69
N LEU A 561 29.51 29.76 -24.55
CA LEU A 561 30.17 30.39 -23.41
C LEU A 561 29.21 30.82 -22.30
N ARG A 562 27.89 30.74 -22.51
CA ARG A 562 26.91 30.99 -21.44
C ARG A 562 26.82 29.79 -20.51
N ARG A 563 26.90 30.05 -19.22
CA ARG A 563 26.70 29.00 -18.17
C ARG A 563 25.29 28.43 -18.27
N PRO A 564 25.10 27.12 -18.32
CA PRO A 564 23.79 26.54 -18.06
C PRO A 564 23.45 26.78 -16.58
N GLY A 565 22.48 27.66 -16.32
CA GLY A 565 21.96 27.86 -14.95
C GLY A 565 22.09 29.26 -14.35
N SER A 566 22.20 30.33 -15.16
CA SER A 566 21.95 31.73 -14.71
C SER A 566 20.57 32.19 -15.16
#